data_3735974d2b929c67bf03589b33091c9b
#
_entry.id   3735974d2b929c67bf03589b33091c9b
#
_cell.length_a   1.000
_cell.length_b   1.000
_cell.length_c   1.000
_cell.angle_alpha   90.00
_cell.angle_beta   90.00
_cell.angle_gamma   90.00
#
_symmetry.space_group_name_H-M   'P 1'
#
loop_
_entity.id
_entity.type
_entity.pdbx_description
1 polymer ?
#
loop_
_entity_poly.entity_id
_entity_poly.type
_entity_poly.pdbx_seq_one_letter_code
_entity_poly.pdbx_strand_id
1 'polypeptide(L)'
;VFKKGGEDAPTLPYSVIDPIMGDVFSIMWEPQMMQEMGNAMSILWNETLVQGVQQVLAATVAGAMFSALAWPLWLTKLNYLIDNPWSNATERARAAGLILADVLIHRQMGVRPITLVGYSLGARMIFYALLELARKKAFGIVQNVFLMGAPVPSRENEWKTARTVVSGRFVNAFARSDWILAYLHRATSGGVRNIAGLYPVEFGCGIENIDVTNIVPGHLAYRALT
;
A
#
# COMPACT_ATOMS: atom_id res chain seq x y z
N VAL A 1 -1.91 16.90 -6.55
CA VAL A 1 -1.59 17.42 -7.88
C VAL A 1 -1.41 16.23 -8.82
N PHE A 2 -2.13 16.25 -9.97
CA PHE A 2 -1.97 15.24 -11.03
C PHE A 2 -0.87 15.73 -11.97
N LYS A 3 0.11 14.85 -12.26
CA LYS A 3 1.09 15.10 -13.32
C LYS A 3 0.83 14.11 -14.45
N LYS A 4 0.64 14.63 -15.66
CA LYS A 4 0.67 13.85 -16.90
C LYS A 4 2.13 13.51 -17.20
N GLY A 5 2.39 12.29 -17.66
CA GLY A 5 3.74 11.86 -18.04
C GLY A 5 4.37 12.82 -19.04
N GLY A 6 5.59 13.28 -18.78
CA GLY A 6 6.43 14.17 -19.57
C GLY A 6 7.88 14.05 -19.11
N GLU A 7 8.81 14.70 -19.79
CA GLU A 7 10.26 14.55 -19.55
C GLU A 7 10.72 14.84 -18.11
N ASP A 8 9.95 15.62 -17.31
CA ASP A 8 10.20 15.91 -15.90
C ASP A 8 9.36 15.09 -14.91
N ALA A 9 8.58 14.12 -15.38
CA ALA A 9 7.81 13.27 -14.49
C ALA A 9 8.75 12.25 -13.81
N PRO A 10 8.60 11.97 -12.49
CA PRO A 10 9.28 10.84 -11.90
C PRO A 10 8.94 9.61 -12.75
N THR A 11 9.96 8.81 -13.08
CA THR A 11 9.82 7.60 -13.90
C THR A 11 8.58 6.83 -13.46
N LEU A 12 7.54 6.89 -14.29
CA LEU A 12 6.29 6.18 -14.02
C LEU A 12 6.60 4.69 -14.11
N PRO A 13 6.12 3.87 -13.18
CA PRO A 13 6.33 2.42 -13.21
C PRO A 13 5.73 1.76 -14.46
N TYR A 14 4.97 2.50 -15.25
CA TYR A 14 4.33 2.05 -16.50
C TYR A 14 4.82 2.85 -17.72
N SER A 15 6.08 3.27 -17.74
CA SER A 15 6.67 3.96 -18.90
C SER A 15 6.66 3.13 -20.18
N VAL A 16 6.45 1.81 -20.05
CA VAL A 16 6.29 0.86 -21.18
C VAL A 16 4.88 0.84 -21.78
N ILE A 17 3.89 1.48 -21.14
CA ILE A 17 2.55 1.57 -21.73
C ILE A 17 2.60 2.53 -22.90
N ASP A 18 2.29 1.98 -24.09
CA ASP A 18 2.19 2.77 -25.31
C ASP A 18 1.19 3.92 -25.10
N PRO A 19 1.56 5.19 -25.36
CA PRO A 19 0.65 6.33 -25.29
C PRO A 19 -0.63 6.17 -26.10
N ILE A 20 -0.64 5.30 -27.11
CA ILE A 20 -1.84 4.94 -27.90
C ILE A 20 -2.87 4.19 -27.03
N MET A 21 -2.42 3.44 -26.01
CA MET A 21 -3.30 2.67 -25.14
C MET A 21 -4.03 3.52 -24.10
N GLY A 22 -3.51 4.70 -23.78
CA GLY A 22 -4.16 5.60 -22.84
C GLY A 22 -3.23 6.64 -22.24
N ASP A 23 -3.81 7.60 -21.56
CA ASP A 23 -3.07 8.59 -20.79
C ASP A 23 -2.70 8.03 -19.42
N VAL A 24 -1.45 8.16 -19.02
CA VAL A 24 -0.96 7.76 -17.69
C VAL A 24 -0.80 8.99 -16.81
N PHE A 25 -1.38 8.95 -15.62
CA PHE A 25 -1.32 10.02 -14.64
C PHE A 25 -0.73 9.49 -13.33
N SER A 26 0.19 10.24 -12.73
CA SER A 26 0.59 9.99 -11.35
C SER A 26 -0.10 10.94 -10.39
N ILE A 27 -0.55 10.42 -9.25
CA ILE A 27 -1.15 11.20 -8.19
C ILE A 27 -0.05 11.55 -7.19
N MET A 28 0.32 12.82 -7.13
CA MET A 28 1.24 13.32 -6.12
C MET A 28 0.47 13.88 -4.93
N TRP A 29 0.65 13.24 -3.78
CA TRP A 29 0.07 13.69 -2.52
C TRP A 29 1.11 13.53 -1.41
N GLU A 30 1.22 14.53 -0.53
CA GLU A 30 2.13 14.53 0.62
C GLU A 30 3.55 13.99 0.32
N PRO A 31 4.26 14.54 -0.70
CA PRO A 31 5.52 13.95 -1.16
C PRO A 31 6.60 13.90 -0.09
N GLN A 32 6.68 14.90 0.79
CA GLN A 32 7.63 14.93 1.90
C GLN A 32 7.36 13.82 2.90
N MET A 33 6.11 13.68 3.36
CA MET A 33 5.70 12.62 4.28
C MET A 33 5.95 11.23 3.68
N MET A 34 5.67 11.05 2.37
CA MET A 34 5.92 9.78 1.68
C MET A 34 7.40 9.45 1.62
N GLN A 35 8.25 10.45 1.43
CA GLN A 35 9.71 10.29 1.42
C GLN A 35 10.24 9.94 2.81
N GLU A 36 9.79 10.63 3.84
CA GLU A 36 10.14 10.34 5.24
C GLU A 36 9.73 8.92 5.63
N MET A 37 8.51 8.52 5.28
CA MET A 37 8.00 7.18 5.51
C MET A 37 8.82 6.11 4.77
N GLY A 38 9.14 6.35 3.49
CA GLY A 38 9.96 5.45 2.69
C GLY A 38 11.38 5.29 3.27
N ASN A 39 11.99 6.39 3.69
CA ASN A 39 13.30 6.37 4.35
C ASN A 39 13.27 5.58 5.66
N ALA A 40 12.26 5.80 6.48
CA ALA A 40 12.08 5.09 7.74
C ALA A 40 11.87 3.57 7.53
N MET A 41 11.05 3.18 6.55
CA MET A 41 10.89 1.77 6.17
C MET A 41 12.17 1.15 5.62
N SER A 42 12.96 1.91 4.86
CA SER A 42 14.25 1.46 4.32
C SER A 42 15.28 1.21 5.43
N ILE A 43 15.32 2.06 6.44
CA ILE A 43 16.18 1.86 7.63
C ILE A 43 15.77 0.56 8.34
N LEU A 44 14.48 0.34 8.57
CA LEU A 44 13.98 -0.89 9.20
C LEU A 44 14.35 -2.13 8.40
N TRP A 45 14.21 -2.07 7.08
CA TRP A 45 14.57 -3.18 6.20
C TRP A 45 16.05 -3.53 6.31
N ASN A 46 16.92 -2.53 6.24
CA ASN A 46 18.37 -2.72 6.31
C ASN A 46 18.84 -3.20 7.69
N GLU A 47 18.31 -2.64 8.77
CA GLU A 47 18.65 -3.07 10.13
C GLU A 47 18.24 -4.52 10.39
N THR A 48 17.07 -4.95 9.89
CA THR A 48 16.59 -6.32 10.06
C THR A 48 17.44 -7.33 9.27
N LEU A 49 17.86 -6.98 8.06
CA LEU A 49 18.76 -7.82 7.26
C LEU A 49 20.12 -7.98 7.96
N VAL A 50 20.71 -6.89 8.45
CA VAL A 50 22.00 -6.93 9.16
C VAL A 50 21.91 -7.77 10.43
N GLN A 51 20.84 -7.64 11.20
CA GLN A 51 20.65 -8.42 12.42
C GLN A 51 20.34 -9.89 12.15
N GLY A 52 19.59 -10.19 11.09
CA GLY A 52 19.36 -11.56 10.64
C GLY A 52 20.65 -12.28 10.27
N VAL A 53 21.56 -11.60 9.57
CA VAL A 53 22.91 -12.12 9.25
C VAL A 53 23.76 -12.28 10.52
N GLN A 54 23.70 -11.31 11.46
CA GLN A 54 24.43 -11.40 12.73
C GLN A 54 23.92 -12.54 13.62
N GLN A 55 22.61 -12.81 13.66
CA GLN A 55 22.04 -13.93 14.40
C GLN A 55 22.47 -15.31 13.84
N VAL A 56 22.56 -15.42 12.51
CA VAL A 56 23.09 -16.65 11.88
C VAL A 56 24.57 -16.85 12.20
N LEU A 57 25.36 -15.77 12.30
CA LEU A 57 26.77 -15.82 12.70
C LEU A 57 26.94 -16.02 14.21
N ALA A 58 26.01 -15.52 15.03
CA ALA A 58 26.02 -15.67 16.49
C ALA A 58 25.43 -16.98 17.02
N ALA A 59 24.94 -17.84 16.16
CA ALA A 59 24.47 -19.20 16.52
C ALA A 59 25.60 -20.15 16.95
N THR A 60 26.85 -19.67 17.01
CA THR A 60 27.94 -20.30 17.74
C THR A 60 27.84 -19.92 19.22
N VAL A 61 27.81 -20.88 20.07
CA VAL A 61 27.73 -21.08 21.54
C VAL A 61 27.79 -19.85 22.50
N ALA A 62 28.29 -18.70 22.08
CA ALA A 62 28.36 -17.46 22.90
C ALA A 62 27.17 -16.49 22.66
N GLY A 63 26.37 -16.68 21.61
CA GLY A 63 25.35 -15.73 21.17
C GLY A 63 24.05 -15.75 21.98
N ALA A 64 23.75 -16.84 22.67
CA ALA A 64 22.49 -16.98 23.41
C ALA A 64 22.37 -16.05 24.63
N MET A 65 23.48 -15.63 25.23
CA MET A 65 23.48 -14.69 26.35
C MET A 65 23.40 -13.22 25.93
N PHE A 66 23.86 -12.87 24.70
CA PHE A 66 23.81 -11.50 24.19
C PHE A 66 22.48 -11.16 23.48
N SER A 67 21.75 -12.15 22.97
CA SER A 67 20.47 -11.93 22.29
C SER A 67 19.36 -11.40 23.22
N ALA A 68 19.41 -11.74 24.51
CA ALA A 68 18.45 -11.27 25.51
C ALA A 68 18.64 -9.77 25.89
N LEU A 69 19.83 -9.21 25.69
CA LEU A 69 20.18 -7.82 26.03
C LEU A 69 20.10 -6.86 24.83
N ALA A 70 20.12 -7.37 23.59
CA ALA A 70 20.07 -6.55 22.38
C ALA A 70 18.64 -6.18 21.93
N TRP A 71 17.63 -6.74 22.58
CA TRP A 71 16.21 -6.53 22.31
C TRP A 71 15.71 -5.07 22.38
N PRO A 72 16.23 -4.13 23.19
CA PRO A 72 15.54 -2.88 23.46
C PRO A 72 15.72 -1.74 22.44
N LEU A 73 16.87 -1.65 21.74
CA LEU A 73 17.21 -0.42 20.99
C LEU A 73 16.51 -0.26 19.64
N TRP A 74 16.25 -1.34 18.92
CA TRP A 74 15.53 -1.26 17.66
C TRP A 74 14.01 -1.17 17.87
N LEU A 75 13.48 -1.74 18.95
CA LEU A 75 12.08 -1.59 19.32
C LEU A 75 11.71 -0.13 19.66
N THR A 76 12.64 0.63 20.27
CA THR A 76 12.38 2.05 20.53
C THR A 76 12.31 2.87 19.25
N LYS A 77 13.13 2.55 18.24
CA LYS A 77 13.05 3.17 16.91
C LYS A 77 11.77 2.77 16.16
N LEU A 78 11.32 1.53 16.34
CA LEU A 78 10.06 1.05 15.79
C LEU A 78 8.85 1.73 16.43
N ASN A 79 8.83 1.92 17.73
CA ASN A 79 7.78 2.67 18.43
C ASN A 79 7.69 4.11 17.91
N TYR A 80 8.80 4.77 17.62
CA TYR A 80 8.78 6.11 17.04
C TYR A 80 8.08 6.17 15.67
N LEU A 81 8.22 5.12 14.84
CA LEU A 81 7.52 5.00 13.55
C LEU A 81 6.03 4.74 13.70
N ILE A 82 5.63 4.08 14.78
CA ILE A 82 4.25 3.68 15.03
C ILE A 82 3.42 4.81 15.62
N ASP A 83 3.96 5.49 16.62
CA ASP A 83 3.18 6.38 17.47
C ASP A 83 2.73 7.66 16.77
N ASN A 84 3.38 8.10 15.69
CA ASN A 84 2.96 9.29 14.94
C ASN A 84 3.04 9.17 13.40
N PRO A 85 4.17 8.80 12.75
CA PRO A 85 4.26 8.90 11.29
C PRO A 85 3.32 7.96 10.56
N TRP A 86 3.22 6.68 10.97
CA TRP A 86 2.37 5.69 10.30
C TRP A 86 0.88 5.96 10.48
N SER A 87 0.46 6.26 11.70
CA SER A 87 -0.93 6.61 11.99
C SER A 87 -1.37 7.84 11.20
N ASN A 88 -0.56 8.90 11.23
CA ASN A 88 -0.81 10.11 10.44
C ASN A 88 -0.84 9.82 8.93
N ALA A 89 0.10 9.01 8.42
CA ALA A 89 0.16 8.65 7.02
C ALA A 89 -1.08 7.86 6.55
N THR A 90 -1.58 6.95 7.38
CA THR A 90 -2.81 6.20 7.07
C THR A 90 -4.05 7.09 7.06
N GLU A 91 -4.17 8.05 7.96
CA GLU A 91 -5.28 9.02 7.96
C GLU A 91 -5.18 10.01 6.80
N ARG A 92 -3.98 10.50 6.47
CA ARG A 92 -3.76 11.35 5.30
C ARG A 92 -4.04 10.62 3.98
N ALA A 93 -3.68 9.32 3.87
CA ALA A 93 -4.06 8.50 2.73
C ALA A 93 -5.58 8.40 2.58
N ARG A 94 -6.31 8.25 3.68
CA ARG A 94 -7.77 8.27 3.66
C ARG A 94 -8.31 9.62 3.20
N ALA A 95 -7.81 10.73 3.74
CA ALA A 95 -8.24 12.08 3.34
C ALA A 95 -7.94 12.36 1.86
N ALA A 96 -6.75 11.96 1.37
CA ALA A 96 -6.39 12.05 -0.04
C ALA A 96 -7.33 11.21 -0.93
N GLY A 97 -7.83 10.07 -0.43
CA GLY A 97 -8.83 9.26 -1.12
C GLY A 97 -10.16 10.00 -1.32
N LEU A 98 -10.62 10.76 -0.35
CA LEU A 98 -11.84 11.57 -0.50
C LEU A 98 -11.66 12.66 -1.57
N ILE A 99 -10.48 13.30 -1.60
CA ILE A 99 -10.13 14.29 -2.62
C ILE A 99 -10.04 13.63 -4.01
N LEU A 100 -9.43 12.45 -4.10
CA LEU A 100 -9.37 11.69 -5.35
C LEU A 100 -10.77 11.39 -5.87
N ALA A 101 -11.68 10.93 -5.01
CA ALA A 101 -13.05 10.67 -5.41
C ALA A 101 -13.74 11.93 -5.98
N ASP A 102 -13.52 13.07 -5.37
CA ASP A 102 -14.07 14.35 -5.83
C ASP A 102 -13.54 14.74 -7.21
N VAL A 103 -12.23 14.63 -7.41
CA VAL A 103 -11.58 14.86 -8.72
C VAL A 103 -12.14 13.92 -9.80
N LEU A 104 -12.37 12.66 -9.48
CA LEU A 104 -12.92 11.66 -10.41
C LEU A 104 -14.40 11.98 -10.76
N ILE A 105 -15.20 12.39 -9.79
CA ILE A 105 -16.60 12.77 -9.99
C ILE A 105 -16.70 13.99 -10.93
N HIS A 106 -15.85 14.99 -10.72
CA HIS A 106 -15.83 16.19 -11.57
C HIS A 106 -15.16 15.97 -12.93
N ARG A 107 -14.77 14.73 -13.25
CA ARG A 107 -14.19 14.38 -14.54
C ARG A 107 -12.96 15.21 -14.93
N GLN A 108 -12.18 15.67 -13.96
CA GLN A 108 -10.99 16.49 -14.23
C GLN A 108 -9.90 15.76 -15.04
N MET A 109 -9.98 14.43 -15.13
CA MET A 109 -9.10 13.58 -15.93
C MET A 109 -9.75 13.09 -17.23
N GLY A 110 -10.87 13.69 -17.62
CA GLY A 110 -11.62 13.31 -18.81
C GLY A 110 -12.76 12.35 -18.53
N VAL A 111 -13.40 11.88 -19.61
CA VAL A 111 -14.63 11.07 -19.56
C VAL A 111 -14.39 9.57 -19.79
N ARG A 112 -13.17 9.19 -20.16
CA ARG A 112 -12.83 7.77 -20.37
C ARG A 112 -12.83 7.01 -19.05
N PRO A 113 -13.19 5.72 -19.06
CA PRO A 113 -13.08 4.86 -17.88
C PRO A 113 -11.63 4.81 -17.37
N ILE A 114 -11.46 4.81 -16.05
CA ILE A 114 -10.16 4.95 -15.40
C ILE A 114 -9.76 3.63 -14.74
N THR A 115 -8.50 3.24 -14.94
CA THR A 115 -7.84 2.19 -14.18
C THR A 115 -7.03 2.81 -13.06
N LEU A 116 -7.25 2.36 -11.83
CA LEU A 116 -6.54 2.82 -10.64
C LEU A 116 -5.55 1.75 -10.18
N VAL A 117 -4.30 2.15 -10.01
CA VAL A 117 -3.22 1.27 -9.55
C VAL A 117 -2.54 1.91 -8.35
N GLY A 118 -2.42 1.19 -7.25
CA GLY A 118 -1.82 1.72 -6.03
C GLY A 118 -1.07 0.69 -5.20
N TYR A 119 0.01 1.17 -4.55
CA TYR A 119 0.83 0.41 -3.63
C TYR A 119 0.71 0.97 -2.23
N SER A 120 0.74 0.10 -1.22
CA SER A 120 0.80 0.51 0.17
C SER A 120 -0.22 1.60 0.50
N LEU A 121 0.23 2.76 0.99
CA LEU A 121 -0.64 3.91 1.29
C LEU A 121 -1.41 4.43 0.06
N GLY A 122 -0.84 4.30 -1.14
CA GLY A 122 -1.55 4.62 -2.40
C GLY A 122 -2.72 3.66 -2.65
N ALA A 123 -2.55 2.37 -2.37
CA ALA A 123 -3.65 1.41 -2.41
C ALA A 123 -4.75 1.73 -1.38
N ARG A 124 -4.35 2.15 -0.18
CA ARG A 124 -5.28 2.62 0.86
C ARG A 124 -6.05 3.87 0.40
N MET A 125 -5.37 4.84 -0.20
CA MET A 125 -6.00 6.04 -0.77
C MET A 125 -7.07 5.67 -1.81
N ILE A 126 -6.74 4.80 -2.74
CA ILE A 126 -7.67 4.32 -3.78
C ILE A 126 -8.88 3.63 -3.13
N PHE A 127 -8.67 2.76 -2.15
CA PHE A 127 -9.76 2.06 -1.48
C PHE A 127 -10.76 3.03 -0.84
N TYR A 128 -10.30 4.06 -0.15
CA TYR A 128 -11.18 5.08 0.43
C TYR A 128 -11.83 5.98 -0.62
N ALA A 129 -11.17 6.19 -1.77
CA ALA A 129 -11.81 6.86 -2.90
C ALA A 129 -12.98 6.03 -3.46
N LEU A 130 -12.84 4.71 -3.57
CA LEU A 130 -13.93 3.83 -3.99
C LEU A 130 -15.12 3.86 -3.04
N LEU A 131 -14.86 3.84 -1.73
CA LEU A 131 -15.92 3.96 -0.72
C LEU A 131 -16.67 5.30 -0.85
N GLU A 132 -15.95 6.40 -1.10
CA GLU A 132 -16.55 7.72 -1.27
C GLU A 132 -17.34 7.81 -2.58
N LEU A 133 -16.83 7.25 -3.69
CA LEU A 133 -17.56 7.12 -4.95
C LEU A 133 -18.88 6.36 -4.75
N ALA A 134 -18.84 5.25 -4.01
CA ALA A 134 -20.04 4.47 -3.69
C ALA A 134 -21.04 5.27 -2.83
N ARG A 135 -20.53 5.98 -1.80
CA ARG A 135 -21.35 6.85 -0.96
C ARG A 135 -22.08 7.95 -1.76
N LYS A 136 -21.36 8.52 -2.76
CA LYS A 136 -21.90 9.56 -3.66
C LYS A 136 -22.68 8.97 -4.83
N LYS A 137 -22.80 7.64 -4.94
CA LYS A 137 -23.46 6.93 -6.05
C LYS A 137 -22.87 7.28 -7.41
N ALA A 138 -21.56 7.52 -7.46
CA ALA A 138 -20.83 7.89 -8.67
C ALA A 138 -20.32 6.64 -9.40
N PHE A 139 -21.19 6.00 -10.16
CA PHE A 139 -20.92 4.79 -10.91
C PHE A 139 -20.35 5.08 -12.32
N GLY A 140 -19.72 4.08 -12.94
CA GLY A 140 -19.27 4.13 -14.34
C GLY A 140 -18.01 5.01 -14.56
N ILE A 141 -17.28 5.35 -13.51
CA ILE A 141 -16.03 6.13 -13.56
C ILE A 141 -14.82 5.19 -13.59
N VAL A 142 -14.79 4.23 -12.66
CA VAL A 142 -13.67 3.32 -12.45
C VAL A 142 -13.93 2.01 -13.19
N GLN A 143 -13.01 1.65 -14.08
CA GLN A 143 -13.05 0.39 -14.80
C GLN A 143 -12.32 -0.71 -14.04
N ASN A 144 -11.04 -0.54 -13.80
CA ASN A 144 -10.24 -1.54 -13.10
C ASN A 144 -9.53 -0.95 -11.88
N VAL A 145 -9.25 -1.81 -10.91
CA VAL A 145 -8.51 -1.45 -9.69
C VAL A 145 -7.49 -2.54 -9.37
N PHE A 146 -6.26 -2.10 -9.11
CA PHE A 146 -5.16 -2.96 -8.67
C PHE A 146 -4.61 -2.40 -7.37
N LEU A 147 -4.83 -3.11 -6.27
CA LEU A 147 -4.31 -2.76 -4.94
C LEU A 147 -3.21 -3.74 -4.57
N MET A 148 -2.02 -3.24 -4.25
CA MET A 148 -0.84 -4.04 -3.95
C MET A 148 -0.30 -3.68 -2.56
N GLY A 149 -0.13 -4.70 -1.69
CA GLY A 149 0.35 -4.50 -0.33
C GLY A 149 -0.51 -3.50 0.46
N ALA A 150 -1.82 -3.55 0.31
CA ALA A 150 -2.74 -2.54 0.83
C ALA A 150 -2.92 -2.60 2.35
N PRO A 151 -2.58 -1.54 3.13
CA PRO A 151 -2.87 -1.44 4.56
C PRO A 151 -4.36 -1.12 4.82
N VAL A 152 -5.22 -2.00 4.34
CA VAL A 152 -6.68 -1.88 4.45
C VAL A 152 -7.24 -3.08 5.18
N PRO A 153 -8.00 -2.89 6.28
CA PRO A 153 -8.67 -3.98 6.96
C PRO A 153 -9.64 -4.73 6.05
N SER A 154 -9.66 -6.06 6.14
CA SER A 154 -10.59 -6.91 5.40
C SER A 154 -11.95 -6.91 6.08
N ARG A 155 -12.72 -5.84 5.87
CA ARG A 155 -14.11 -5.69 6.36
C ARG A 155 -15.07 -5.95 5.22
N GLU A 156 -15.87 -7.00 5.33
CA GLU A 156 -16.76 -7.47 4.28
C GLU A 156 -17.63 -6.36 3.68
N ASN A 157 -18.32 -5.60 4.53
CA ASN A 157 -19.22 -4.53 4.06
C ASN A 157 -18.48 -3.43 3.28
N GLU A 158 -17.29 -3.04 3.73
CA GLU A 158 -16.49 -2.01 3.04
C GLU A 158 -16.01 -2.50 1.67
N TRP A 159 -15.53 -3.74 1.59
CA TRP A 159 -15.05 -4.32 0.32
C TRP A 159 -16.19 -4.58 -0.67
N LYS A 160 -17.32 -5.07 -0.21
CA LYS A 160 -18.54 -5.18 -1.04
C LYS A 160 -18.98 -3.81 -1.56
N THR A 161 -18.98 -2.79 -0.70
CA THR A 161 -19.31 -1.42 -1.09
C THR A 161 -18.34 -0.87 -2.12
N ALA A 162 -17.03 -0.98 -1.90
CA ALA A 162 -16.01 -0.54 -2.84
C ALA A 162 -16.14 -1.24 -4.21
N ARG A 163 -16.50 -2.54 -4.21
CA ARG A 163 -16.69 -3.31 -5.44
C ARG A 163 -17.83 -2.77 -6.32
N THR A 164 -18.85 -2.18 -5.77
CA THR A 164 -20.03 -1.70 -6.53
C THR A 164 -19.69 -0.61 -7.55
N VAL A 165 -18.61 0.13 -7.36
CA VAL A 165 -18.21 1.25 -8.25
C VAL A 165 -17.12 0.85 -9.25
N VAL A 166 -16.68 -0.41 -9.25
CA VAL A 166 -15.66 -0.93 -10.17
C VAL A 166 -16.36 -1.80 -11.22
N SER A 167 -16.33 -1.40 -12.49
CA SER A 167 -17.06 -2.10 -13.55
C SER A 167 -16.32 -3.34 -14.09
N GLY A 168 -15.00 -3.35 -14.03
CA GLY A 168 -14.13 -4.43 -14.51
C GLY A 168 -13.44 -5.18 -13.37
N ARG A 169 -12.13 -5.37 -13.51
CA ARG A 169 -11.32 -6.12 -12.54
C ARG A 169 -11.09 -5.35 -11.25
N PHE A 170 -11.21 -6.05 -10.13
CA PHE A 170 -10.78 -5.54 -8.84
C PHE A 170 -9.80 -6.55 -8.21
N VAL A 171 -8.53 -6.20 -8.27
CA VAL A 171 -7.42 -7.08 -7.89
C VAL A 171 -6.84 -6.65 -6.54
N ASN A 172 -6.69 -7.61 -5.64
CA ASN A 172 -5.92 -7.50 -4.41
C ASN A 172 -4.66 -8.36 -4.53
N ALA A 173 -3.50 -7.75 -4.70
CA ALA A 173 -2.22 -8.44 -4.65
C ALA A 173 -1.63 -8.35 -3.24
N PHE A 174 -1.37 -9.50 -2.63
CA PHE A 174 -0.91 -9.61 -1.26
C PHE A 174 0.36 -10.47 -1.14
N ALA A 175 1.20 -10.15 -0.16
CA ALA A 175 2.39 -10.93 0.17
C ALA A 175 2.39 -11.28 1.66
N ARG A 176 2.36 -12.58 1.98
CA ARG A 176 2.38 -13.08 3.37
C ARG A 176 3.73 -12.81 4.05
N SER A 177 4.79 -12.66 3.26
CA SER A 177 6.14 -12.35 3.69
C SER A 177 6.38 -10.87 4.00
N ASP A 178 5.39 -10.01 3.77
CA ASP A 178 5.51 -8.57 4.03
C ASP A 178 5.47 -8.27 5.54
N TRP A 179 6.61 -8.51 6.20
CA TRP A 179 6.73 -8.36 7.64
C TRP A 179 6.62 -6.91 8.12
N ILE A 180 7.05 -5.93 7.29
CA ILE A 180 6.93 -4.49 7.62
C ILE A 180 5.46 -4.13 7.76
N LEU A 181 4.65 -4.50 6.76
CA LEU A 181 3.21 -4.25 6.79
C LEU A 181 2.54 -4.99 7.96
N ALA A 182 2.93 -6.25 8.20
CA ALA A 182 2.41 -7.04 9.32
C ALA A 182 2.71 -6.39 10.66
N TYR A 183 3.93 -5.88 10.83
CA TYR A 183 4.35 -5.21 12.06
C TYR A 183 3.59 -3.91 12.28
N LEU A 184 3.58 -3.00 11.28
CA LEU A 184 2.90 -1.71 11.35
C LEU A 184 1.41 -1.86 11.63
N HIS A 185 0.79 -2.87 11.02
CA HIS A 185 -0.63 -3.17 11.27
C HIS A 185 -0.88 -3.66 12.70
N ARG A 186 -0.06 -4.59 13.22
CA ARG A 186 -0.21 -5.09 14.59
C ARG A 186 -0.07 -3.99 15.62
N ALA A 187 0.90 -3.14 15.43
CA ALA A 187 1.20 -2.06 16.36
C ALA A 187 0.10 -1.00 16.43
N THR A 188 -0.55 -0.70 15.31
CA THR A 188 -1.60 0.35 15.26
C THR A 188 -3.02 -0.15 15.51
N SER A 189 -3.29 -1.43 15.23
CA SER A 189 -4.66 -1.98 15.30
C SER A 189 -4.82 -3.13 16.30
N GLY A 190 -3.80 -3.41 17.10
CA GLY A 190 -3.83 -4.52 18.06
C GLY A 190 -3.87 -5.91 17.41
N GLY A 191 -3.65 -6.01 16.10
CA GLY A 191 -3.58 -7.28 15.37
C GLY A 191 -4.89 -8.06 15.24
N VAL A 192 -6.01 -7.45 15.57
CA VAL A 192 -7.32 -8.14 15.71
C VAL A 192 -7.96 -8.47 14.35
N ARG A 193 -7.49 -7.90 13.24
CA ARG A 193 -8.11 -8.08 11.92
C ARG A 193 -7.08 -8.33 10.84
N ASN A 194 -7.45 -9.19 9.87
CA ASN A 194 -6.66 -9.38 8.66
C ASN A 194 -6.67 -8.09 7.82
N ILE A 195 -5.57 -7.84 7.13
CA ILE A 195 -5.43 -6.77 6.14
C ILE A 195 -5.19 -7.33 4.74
N ALA A 196 -5.73 -6.66 3.76
CA ALA A 196 -5.72 -7.08 2.37
C ALA A 196 -4.33 -7.24 1.77
N GLY A 197 -3.36 -6.43 2.21
CA GLY A 197 -1.97 -6.54 1.74
C GLY A 197 -1.21 -7.78 2.21
N LEU A 198 -1.74 -8.51 3.22
CA LEU A 198 -1.13 -9.74 3.75
C LEU A 198 -1.95 -11.00 3.46
N TYR A 199 -3.25 -10.85 3.22
CA TYR A 199 -4.18 -11.97 3.11
C TYR A 199 -5.18 -11.75 1.97
N PRO A 200 -5.74 -12.84 1.41
CA PRO A 200 -6.81 -12.73 0.44
C PRO A 200 -8.07 -12.10 1.07
N VAL A 201 -8.84 -11.42 0.25
CA VAL A 201 -10.15 -10.87 0.57
C VAL A 201 -11.22 -11.81 0.01
N GLU A 202 -11.82 -12.64 0.88
CA GLU A 202 -12.66 -13.77 0.49
C GLU A 202 -14.14 -13.54 0.86
N PHE A 203 -14.76 -12.50 0.29
CA PHE A 203 -16.17 -12.19 0.58
C PHE A 203 -17.13 -12.50 -0.59
N GLY A 204 -16.70 -13.28 -1.58
CA GLY A 204 -17.55 -13.68 -2.70
C GLY A 204 -18.07 -12.54 -3.57
N CYS A 205 -17.42 -11.36 -3.53
CA CYS A 205 -17.87 -10.16 -4.24
C CYS A 205 -17.11 -9.89 -5.55
N GLY A 206 -16.46 -10.91 -6.14
CA GLY A 206 -15.74 -10.77 -7.41
C GLY A 206 -14.45 -9.93 -7.28
N ILE A 207 -13.74 -10.06 -6.16
CA ILE A 207 -12.37 -9.56 -5.97
C ILE A 207 -11.42 -10.70 -6.36
N GLU A 208 -10.48 -10.36 -7.23
CA GLU A 208 -9.42 -11.27 -7.63
C GLU A 208 -8.25 -11.15 -6.64
N ASN A 209 -7.87 -12.25 -5.99
CA ASN A 209 -6.73 -12.28 -5.08
C ASN A 209 -5.52 -12.89 -5.77
N ILE A 210 -4.38 -12.18 -5.75
CA ILE A 210 -3.12 -12.66 -6.33
C ILE A 210 -2.09 -12.74 -5.20
N ASP A 211 -1.63 -13.96 -4.92
CA ASP A 211 -0.53 -14.19 -3.98
C ASP A 211 0.80 -13.90 -4.68
N VAL A 212 1.47 -12.84 -4.28
CA VAL A 212 2.78 -12.43 -4.81
C VAL A 212 3.91 -12.67 -3.82
N THR A 213 3.70 -13.51 -2.81
CA THR A 213 4.67 -13.80 -1.74
C THR A 213 6.03 -14.25 -2.27
N ASN A 214 6.05 -15.05 -3.34
CA ASN A 214 7.28 -15.56 -3.93
C ASN A 214 7.94 -14.61 -4.95
N ILE A 215 7.25 -13.52 -5.30
CA ILE A 215 7.70 -12.55 -6.31
C ILE A 215 8.22 -11.28 -5.62
N VAL A 216 7.52 -10.84 -4.56
CA VAL A 216 7.81 -9.61 -3.85
C VAL A 216 8.60 -9.93 -2.57
N PRO A 217 9.91 -9.64 -2.52
CA PRO A 217 10.74 -9.95 -1.36
C PRO A 217 10.42 -9.10 -0.12
N GLY A 218 9.68 -7.99 -0.26
CA GLY A 218 9.29 -7.14 0.85
C GLY A 218 8.51 -5.90 0.44
N HIS A 219 8.02 -5.15 1.42
CA HIS A 219 7.07 -4.03 1.24
C HIS A 219 7.50 -2.98 0.20
N LEU A 220 8.80 -2.66 0.13
CA LEU A 220 9.33 -1.64 -0.77
C LEU A 220 9.53 -2.13 -2.22
N ALA A 221 9.45 -3.44 -2.45
CA ALA A 221 9.76 -4.04 -3.74
C ALA A 221 8.60 -4.01 -4.75
N TYR A 222 7.37 -3.77 -4.31
CA TYR A 222 6.20 -3.72 -5.22
C TYR A 222 6.40 -2.80 -6.41
N ARG A 223 7.02 -1.63 -6.19
CA ARG A 223 7.24 -0.63 -7.25
C ARG A 223 8.22 -1.09 -8.34
N ALA A 224 9.16 -1.95 -8.00
CA ALA A 224 10.22 -2.38 -8.91
C ALA A 224 9.84 -3.59 -9.77
N LEU A 225 8.77 -4.30 -9.39
CA LEU A 225 8.35 -5.57 -9.99
C LEU A 225 7.09 -5.45 -10.87
N THR A 226 6.58 -4.25 -11.01
CA THR A 226 5.45 -3.89 -11.87
C THR A 226 5.93 -3.00 -13.01
#